data_724430553254095a410db1b8505cabcb
#
_entry.id   724430553254095a410db1b8505cabcb
#
_cell.length_a   1.000
_cell.length_b   1.000
_cell.length_c   1.000
_cell.angle_alpha   90.00
_cell.angle_beta   90.00
_cell.angle_gamma   90.00
#
_symmetry.space_group_name_H-M   'P 1'
#
loop_
_entity.id
_entity.type
_entity.pdbx_description
1 polymer ?
#
loop_
_entity_poly.entity_id
_entity_poly.type
_entity_poly.pdbx_seq_one_letter_code
_entity_poly.pdbx_strand_id
1 'polypeptide(L)'
;LWDDISDEDHNLFLVHGLTQIARRSSGSSRRQRFPFPRTDEQHDLETLKRWFRRFVDQRDQGAAERILLTLYDRGYAAKTIADFVFTTATDFYFTGDGHALDFANKMFEALDYVDWCGATEILRPIVIDLVTRTRHEETSRWADSLPVLEDIFTRLDEIWEANQKNAAPLDISAFARTMLGDEFEPILAAIETQLRAGVEPVDLCRAMTYAGALRTVRFHLKNEG
;
A
#
# COMPACT_ATOMS: atom_id res chain seq x y z
N LEU A 1 19.36 -1.62 4.42
CA LEU A 1 19.30 -2.80 5.32
C LEU A 1 20.52 -3.69 5.20
N TRP A 2 20.95 -4.09 3.99
CA TRP A 2 22.11 -4.96 3.82
C TRP A 2 23.40 -4.29 4.31
N ASP A 3 23.59 -3.04 3.99
CA ASP A 3 24.76 -2.23 4.41
C ASP A 3 24.74 -1.86 5.90
N ASP A 4 23.58 -2.03 6.56
CA ASP A 4 23.39 -1.77 7.99
C ASP A 4 23.62 -3.01 8.87
N ILE A 5 23.91 -4.17 8.25
CA ILE A 5 24.12 -5.45 8.94
C ILE A 5 25.62 -5.77 8.92
N SER A 6 26.14 -6.32 10.02
CA SER A 6 27.53 -6.75 10.06
C SER A 6 27.80 -7.89 9.06
N ASP A 7 29.00 -7.93 8.48
CA ASP A 7 29.39 -8.98 7.52
C ASP A 7 29.25 -10.38 8.11
N GLU A 8 29.41 -10.52 9.43
CA GLU A 8 29.26 -11.81 10.14
C GLU A 8 27.80 -12.29 10.16
N ASP A 9 26.85 -11.35 10.20
CA ASP A 9 25.42 -11.63 10.27
C ASP A 9 24.75 -11.83 8.91
N HIS A 10 25.39 -11.43 7.81
CA HIS A 10 24.84 -11.55 6.45
C HIS A 10 24.38 -12.97 6.13
N ASN A 11 25.20 -13.98 6.47
CA ASN A 11 24.88 -15.38 6.23
C ASN A 11 23.67 -15.84 7.04
N LEU A 12 23.54 -15.38 8.28
CA LEU A 12 22.41 -15.71 9.14
C LEU A 12 21.10 -15.15 8.56
N PHE A 13 21.10 -13.92 8.09
CA PHE A 13 19.97 -13.28 7.42
C PHE A 13 19.55 -14.04 6.17
N LEU A 14 20.51 -14.42 5.32
CA LEU A 14 20.24 -15.17 4.09
C LEU A 14 19.64 -16.55 4.42
N VAL A 15 20.24 -17.30 5.34
CA VAL A 15 19.75 -18.62 5.74
C VAL A 15 18.34 -18.52 6.34
N HIS A 16 18.09 -17.53 7.20
CA HIS A 16 16.76 -17.31 7.77
C HIS A 16 15.73 -16.99 6.68
N GLY A 17 16.00 -16.03 5.80
CA GLY A 17 15.11 -15.64 4.72
C GLY A 17 14.81 -16.80 3.77
N LEU A 18 15.83 -17.50 3.29
CA LEU A 18 15.68 -18.66 2.40
C LEU A 18 14.90 -19.81 3.07
N THR A 19 15.11 -20.03 4.39
CA THR A 19 14.36 -21.03 5.13
C THR A 19 12.88 -20.69 5.21
N GLN A 20 12.53 -19.43 5.45
CA GLN A 20 11.13 -18.98 5.47
C GLN A 20 10.48 -19.12 4.08
N ILE A 21 11.18 -18.72 3.02
CA ILE A 21 10.70 -18.90 1.65
C ILE A 21 10.46 -20.37 1.32
N ALA A 22 11.42 -21.25 1.63
CA ALA A 22 11.30 -22.67 1.38
C ALA A 22 10.12 -23.31 2.12
N ARG A 23 9.92 -22.95 3.39
CA ARG A 23 8.79 -23.44 4.19
C ARG A 23 7.44 -23.02 3.64
N ARG A 24 7.32 -21.75 3.18
CA ARG A 24 6.05 -21.20 2.68
C ARG A 24 5.74 -21.61 1.25
N SER A 25 6.74 -21.90 0.43
CA SER A 25 6.58 -22.32 -0.97
C SER A 25 6.48 -23.84 -1.15
N SER A 26 6.78 -24.62 -0.12
CA SER A 26 6.69 -26.07 -0.15
C SER A 26 5.26 -26.53 -0.44
N GLY A 27 5.08 -27.34 -1.49
CA GLY A 27 3.79 -27.91 -1.88
C GLY A 27 2.89 -26.97 -2.70
N SER A 28 3.35 -25.77 -3.02
CA SER A 28 2.57 -24.86 -3.88
C SER A 28 2.64 -25.29 -5.34
N SER A 29 1.48 -25.55 -5.95
CA SER A 29 1.42 -25.80 -7.40
C SER A 29 1.46 -24.46 -8.15
N ARG A 30 2.35 -24.33 -9.14
CA ARG A 30 2.40 -23.18 -10.04
C ARG A 30 1.22 -23.24 -11.01
N ARG A 31 0.23 -22.37 -10.87
CA ARG A 31 -0.69 -22.06 -11.95
C ARG A 31 -0.06 -21.00 -12.84
N GLN A 32 0.28 -21.38 -14.06
CA GLN A 32 0.80 -20.44 -15.04
C GLN A 32 -0.37 -19.63 -15.60
N ARG A 33 -0.26 -18.29 -15.54
CA ARG A 33 -1.21 -17.36 -16.17
C ARG A 33 -0.48 -16.51 -17.18
N PHE A 34 -1.24 -16.04 -18.17
CA PHE A 34 -0.70 -15.30 -19.30
C PHE A 34 -1.36 -13.94 -19.40
N PRO A 35 -0.69 -12.92 -19.96
CA PRO A 35 -1.30 -11.65 -20.29
C PRO A 35 -2.47 -11.86 -21.26
N PHE A 36 -3.30 -10.83 -21.42
CA PHE A 36 -4.32 -10.85 -22.47
C PHE A 36 -3.65 -10.93 -23.84
N PRO A 37 -4.25 -11.67 -24.81
CA PRO A 37 -3.75 -11.69 -26.17
C PRO A 37 -3.58 -10.27 -26.72
N ARG A 38 -2.56 -10.06 -27.52
CA ARG A 38 -2.42 -8.81 -28.29
C ARG A 38 -3.42 -8.89 -29.43
N THR A 39 -4.58 -8.27 -29.24
CA THR A 39 -5.63 -8.13 -30.27
C THR A 39 -5.56 -6.72 -30.86
N ASP A 40 -6.15 -6.51 -32.03
CA ASP A 40 -6.22 -5.19 -32.67
C ASP A 40 -7.04 -4.20 -31.83
N GLU A 41 -7.95 -4.69 -30.97
CA GLU A 41 -8.65 -3.91 -29.96
C GLU A 41 -7.77 -3.78 -28.71
N GLN A 42 -6.95 -2.76 -28.67
CA GLN A 42 -6.20 -2.41 -27.47
C GLN A 42 -7.13 -1.59 -26.57
N HIS A 43 -7.47 -2.16 -25.42
CA HIS A 43 -8.13 -1.37 -24.37
C HIS A 43 -7.19 -0.27 -23.87
N ASP A 44 -7.72 0.94 -23.70
CA ASP A 44 -6.99 2.05 -23.13
C ASP A 44 -6.63 1.78 -21.65
N LEU A 45 -5.71 2.57 -21.15
CA LEU A 45 -5.18 2.42 -19.81
C LEU A 45 -6.24 2.61 -18.72
N GLU A 46 -7.16 3.57 -18.92
CA GLU A 46 -8.27 3.84 -18.01
C GLU A 46 -9.25 2.67 -17.91
N THR A 47 -9.53 2.04 -19.04
CA THR A 47 -10.35 0.84 -19.08
C THR A 47 -9.67 -0.33 -18.35
N LEU A 48 -8.38 -0.54 -18.56
CA LEU A 48 -7.63 -1.56 -17.85
C LEU A 48 -7.59 -1.28 -16.34
N LYS A 49 -7.41 -0.02 -15.93
CA LYS A 49 -7.40 0.38 -14.51
C LYS A 49 -8.76 0.12 -13.85
N ARG A 50 -9.84 0.53 -14.50
CA ARG A 50 -11.20 0.26 -14.03
C ARG A 50 -11.49 -1.23 -13.90
N TRP A 51 -11.04 -2.04 -14.85
CA TRP A 51 -11.20 -3.50 -14.80
C TRP A 51 -10.37 -4.12 -13.68
N PHE A 52 -9.14 -3.68 -13.48
CA PHE A 52 -8.29 -4.16 -12.39
C PHE A 52 -8.94 -3.94 -11.04
N ARG A 53 -9.39 -2.72 -10.76
CA ARG A 53 -10.11 -2.37 -9.53
C ARG A 53 -11.36 -3.25 -9.35
N ARG A 54 -12.16 -3.40 -10.41
CA ARG A 54 -13.36 -4.25 -10.38
C ARG A 54 -13.03 -5.72 -10.10
N PHE A 55 -12.00 -6.28 -10.72
CA PHE A 55 -11.63 -7.67 -10.50
C PHE A 55 -11.09 -7.92 -9.10
N VAL A 56 -10.32 -6.98 -8.56
CA VAL A 56 -9.89 -7.04 -7.15
C VAL A 56 -11.09 -6.91 -6.23
N ASP A 57 -12.03 -6.01 -6.50
CA ASP A 57 -13.26 -5.87 -5.73
C ASP A 57 -14.08 -7.16 -5.72
N GLN A 58 -14.24 -7.79 -6.87
CA GLN A 58 -14.94 -9.07 -7.04
C GLN A 58 -14.13 -10.29 -6.57
N ARG A 59 -12.91 -10.09 -6.06
CA ARG A 59 -11.98 -11.15 -5.66
C ARG A 59 -11.63 -12.13 -6.80
N ASP A 60 -11.72 -11.68 -8.07
CA ASP A 60 -11.29 -12.44 -9.24
C ASP A 60 -9.78 -12.29 -9.44
N GLN A 61 -9.03 -13.11 -8.70
CA GLN A 61 -7.59 -13.18 -8.79
C GLN A 61 -7.11 -13.40 -10.23
N GLY A 62 -7.83 -14.29 -10.98
CA GLY A 62 -7.40 -14.67 -12.31
C GLY A 62 -7.43 -13.53 -13.30
N ALA A 63 -8.50 -12.77 -13.30
CA ALA A 63 -8.65 -11.63 -14.19
C ALA A 63 -7.72 -10.47 -13.76
N ALA A 64 -7.60 -10.21 -12.47
CA ALA A 64 -6.71 -9.16 -11.95
C ALA A 64 -5.22 -9.45 -12.28
N GLU A 65 -4.73 -10.67 -12.06
CA GLU A 65 -3.37 -11.06 -12.45
C GLU A 65 -3.10 -10.80 -13.94
N ARG A 66 -4.04 -11.16 -14.82
CA ARG A 66 -3.89 -10.96 -16.27
C ARG A 66 -3.76 -9.50 -16.64
N ILE A 67 -4.42 -8.57 -15.93
CA ILE A 67 -4.24 -7.13 -16.17
C ILE A 67 -2.80 -6.72 -15.89
N LEU A 68 -2.24 -7.03 -14.70
CA LEU A 68 -0.85 -6.65 -14.38
C LEU A 68 0.16 -7.28 -15.35
N LEU A 69 -0.02 -8.56 -15.68
CA LEU A 69 0.82 -9.23 -16.67
C LEU A 69 0.72 -8.57 -18.04
N THR A 70 -0.47 -8.10 -18.43
CA THR A 70 -0.67 -7.39 -19.69
C THR A 70 0.03 -6.02 -19.69
N LEU A 71 -0.01 -5.28 -18.60
CA LEU A 71 0.71 -4.01 -18.48
C LEU A 71 2.22 -4.25 -18.64
N TYR A 72 2.75 -5.23 -17.94
CA TYR A 72 4.16 -5.59 -18.05
C TYR A 72 4.55 -6.04 -19.47
N ASP A 73 3.81 -6.97 -20.07
CA ASP A 73 4.06 -7.47 -21.43
C ASP A 73 4.01 -6.38 -22.51
N ARG A 74 3.17 -5.37 -22.29
CA ARG A 74 3.06 -4.22 -23.21
C ARG A 74 4.11 -3.14 -22.95
N GLY A 75 4.98 -3.31 -21.97
CA GLY A 75 6.08 -2.40 -21.65
C GLY A 75 5.63 -1.10 -20.97
N TYR A 76 4.53 -1.11 -20.26
CA TYR A 76 4.16 0.04 -19.43
C TYR A 76 5.20 0.29 -18.34
N ALA A 77 5.45 1.55 -18.04
CA ALA A 77 6.41 1.96 -17.02
C ALA A 77 6.05 1.41 -15.64
N ALA A 78 7.06 1.12 -14.83
CA ALA A 78 6.92 0.68 -13.44
C ALA A 78 5.94 1.55 -12.64
N LYS A 79 6.04 2.88 -12.78
CA LYS A 79 5.13 3.84 -12.14
C LYS A 79 3.66 3.60 -12.52
N THR A 80 3.37 3.24 -13.77
CA THR A 80 2.00 2.95 -14.22
C THR A 80 1.47 1.68 -13.56
N ILE A 81 2.29 0.63 -13.49
CA ILE A 81 1.91 -0.63 -12.83
C ILE A 81 1.70 -0.39 -11.33
N ALA A 82 2.59 0.37 -10.70
CA ALA A 82 2.46 0.76 -9.30
C ALA A 82 1.17 1.57 -9.05
N ASP A 83 0.82 2.51 -9.93
CA ASP A 83 -0.42 3.27 -9.81
C ASP A 83 -1.67 2.38 -9.80
N PHE A 84 -1.72 1.33 -10.62
CA PHE A 84 -2.81 0.35 -10.57
C PHE A 84 -2.91 -0.34 -9.21
N VAL A 85 -1.77 -0.81 -8.70
CA VAL A 85 -1.72 -1.57 -7.45
C VAL A 85 -2.05 -0.69 -6.26
N PHE A 86 -1.38 0.45 -6.11
CA PHE A 86 -1.54 1.31 -4.94
C PHE A 86 -2.90 2.01 -4.91
N THR A 87 -3.42 2.46 -6.05
CA THR A 87 -4.79 2.98 -6.11
C THR A 87 -5.78 1.93 -5.63
N THR A 88 -5.65 0.68 -6.11
CA THR A 88 -6.58 -0.39 -5.74
C THR A 88 -6.40 -0.84 -4.29
N ALA A 89 -5.17 -0.85 -3.77
CA ALA A 89 -4.92 -1.17 -2.37
C ALA A 89 -5.56 -0.16 -1.41
N THR A 90 -5.73 1.10 -1.86
CA THR A 90 -6.34 2.19 -1.08
C THR A 90 -7.83 2.38 -1.34
N ASP A 91 -8.45 1.60 -2.23
CA ASP A 91 -9.90 1.56 -2.40
C ASP A 91 -10.62 0.97 -1.18
N PHE A 92 -9.91 0.21 -0.36
CA PHE A 92 -10.40 -0.45 0.84
C PHE A 92 -9.64 0.08 2.05
N TYR A 93 -10.35 0.53 3.07
CA TYR A 93 -9.75 1.27 4.18
C TYR A 93 -8.77 0.47 5.02
N PHE A 94 -9.12 -0.75 5.40
CA PHE A 94 -8.33 -1.52 6.37
C PHE A 94 -8.00 -2.93 5.86
N THR A 95 -7.57 -3.04 4.61
CA THR A 95 -7.26 -4.33 3.98
C THR A 95 -6.09 -5.01 4.68
N GLY A 96 -6.40 -6.10 5.36
CA GLY A 96 -5.42 -6.93 6.06
C GLY A 96 -4.60 -6.18 7.09
N ASP A 97 -5.21 -5.27 7.86
CA ASP A 97 -4.52 -4.42 8.85
C ASP A 97 -3.39 -3.56 8.23
N GLY A 98 -3.52 -3.18 6.97
CA GLY A 98 -2.50 -2.44 6.22
C GLY A 98 -1.46 -3.32 5.52
N HIS A 99 -1.48 -4.63 5.74
CA HIS A 99 -0.49 -5.54 5.14
C HIS A 99 -0.55 -5.58 3.61
N ALA A 100 -1.71 -5.39 2.98
CA ALA A 100 -1.80 -5.37 1.52
C ALA A 100 -0.95 -4.23 0.93
N LEU A 101 -0.97 -3.05 1.56
CA LEU A 101 -0.17 -1.90 1.15
C LEU A 101 1.33 -2.12 1.42
N ASP A 102 1.67 -2.64 2.60
CA ASP A 102 3.05 -2.94 2.99
C ASP A 102 3.67 -3.99 2.06
N PHE A 103 2.98 -5.10 1.82
CA PHE A 103 3.44 -6.13 0.89
C PHE A 103 3.60 -5.61 -0.53
N ALA A 104 2.64 -4.83 -1.04
CA ALA A 104 2.78 -4.20 -2.34
C ALA A 104 4.06 -3.34 -2.41
N ASN A 105 4.28 -2.49 -1.41
CA ASN A 105 5.49 -1.67 -1.34
C ASN A 105 6.77 -2.52 -1.37
N LYS A 106 6.85 -3.56 -0.55
CA LYS A 106 8.02 -4.45 -0.51
C LYS A 106 8.24 -5.23 -1.80
N MET A 107 7.17 -5.60 -2.51
CA MET A 107 7.28 -6.25 -3.81
C MET A 107 7.80 -5.28 -4.88
N PHE A 108 7.39 -4.01 -4.86
CA PHE A 108 7.94 -3.00 -5.78
C PHE A 108 9.40 -2.67 -5.47
N GLU A 109 9.78 -2.54 -4.19
CA GLU A 109 11.19 -2.43 -3.80
C GLU A 109 12.01 -3.62 -4.32
N ALA A 110 11.50 -4.85 -4.21
CA ALA A 110 12.16 -6.04 -4.73
C ALA A 110 12.27 -6.02 -6.27
N LEU A 111 11.23 -5.54 -6.98
CA LEU A 111 11.26 -5.38 -8.44
C LEU A 111 12.35 -4.41 -8.87
N ASP A 112 12.44 -3.26 -8.21
CA ASP A 112 13.45 -2.25 -8.49
C ASP A 112 14.87 -2.77 -8.18
N TYR A 113 15.02 -3.56 -7.12
CA TYR A 113 16.30 -4.15 -6.75
C TYR A 113 16.83 -5.16 -7.77
N VAL A 114 15.93 -5.87 -8.48
CA VAL A 114 16.28 -6.87 -9.52
C VAL A 114 16.08 -6.34 -10.94
N ASP A 115 16.00 -5.02 -11.13
CA ASP A 115 15.77 -4.38 -12.43
C ASP A 115 14.58 -5.02 -13.20
N TRP A 116 13.50 -5.33 -12.47
CA TRP A 116 12.30 -5.97 -13.00
C TRP A 116 12.52 -7.36 -13.63
N CYS A 117 13.66 -7.97 -13.38
CA CYS A 117 13.89 -9.36 -13.77
C CYS A 117 12.96 -10.28 -12.98
N GLY A 118 12.20 -11.13 -13.67
CA GLY A 118 11.22 -12.00 -13.02
C GLY A 118 9.95 -11.28 -12.53
N ALA A 119 9.62 -10.13 -13.11
CA ALA A 119 8.46 -9.34 -12.70
C ALA A 119 7.14 -10.12 -12.73
N THR A 120 6.97 -11.04 -13.67
CA THR A 120 5.77 -11.88 -13.76
C THR A 120 5.55 -12.74 -12.52
N GLU A 121 6.60 -13.20 -11.90
CA GLU A 121 6.56 -13.99 -10.67
C GLU A 121 6.28 -13.12 -9.43
N ILE A 122 6.78 -11.87 -9.42
CA ILE A 122 6.63 -10.95 -8.29
C ILE A 122 5.29 -10.22 -8.33
N LEU A 123 4.78 -9.83 -9.50
CA LEU A 123 3.48 -9.16 -9.63
C LEU A 123 2.29 -10.03 -9.22
N ARG A 124 2.39 -11.34 -9.37
CA ARG A 124 1.31 -12.27 -9.02
C ARG A 124 1.00 -12.33 -7.52
N PRO A 125 1.96 -12.49 -6.60
CA PRO A 125 1.71 -12.41 -5.17
C PRO A 125 1.04 -11.12 -4.72
N ILE A 126 1.34 -9.98 -5.35
CA ILE A 126 0.67 -8.70 -5.06
C ILE A 126 -0.85 -8.85 -5.27
N VAL A 127 -1.26 -9.42 -6.41
CA VAL A 127 -2.70 -9.60 -6.69
C VAL A 127 -3.34 -10.58 -5.71
N ILE A 128 -2.65 -11.68 -5.39
CA ILE A 128 -3.16 -12.64 -4.40
C ILE A 128 -3.44 -11.94 -3.08
N ASP A 129 -2.51 -11.12 -2.64
CA ASP A 129 -2.62 -10.39 -1.40
C ASP A 129 -3.80 -9.40 -1.42
N LEU A 130 -3.96 -8.62 -2.48
CA LEU A 130 -5.07 -7.69 -2.66
C LEU A 130 -6.46 -8.37 -2.64
N VAL A 131 -6.59 -9.54 -3.26
CA VAL A 131 -7.91 -10.21 -3.41
C VAL A 131 -8.27 -11.12 -2.24
N THR A 132 -7.29 -11.63 -1.49
CA THR A 132 -7.54 -12.62 -0.43
C THR A 132 -7.57 -12.01 0.97
N ARG A 133 -7.04 -10.82 1.17
CA ARG A 133 -7.02 -10.16 2.47
C ARG A 133 -8.43 -9.84 2.98
N THR A 134 -8.55 -9.87 4.30
CA THR A 134 -9.76 -9.39 4.97
C THR A 134 -9.90 -7.90 4.75
N ARG A 135 -11.11 -7.47 4.40
CA ARG A 135 -11.52 -6.07 4.38
C ARG A 135 -12.22 -5.79 5.69
N HIS A 136 -11.53 -5.10 6.59
CA HIS A 136 -12.04 -4.91 7.95
C HIS A 136 -13.25 -4.00 8.02
N GLU A 137 -13.44 -3.13 7.02
CA GLU A 137 -14.65 -2.32 6.85
C GLU A 137 -15.90 -3.16 6.54
N GLU A 138 -15.75 -4.35 5.96
CA GLU A 138 -16.85 -5.30 5.75
C GLU A 138 -17.22 -6.03 7.05
N THR A 139 -16.39 -5.93 8.09
CA THR A 139 -16.61 -6.52 9.40
C THR A 139 -16.87 -5.41 10.42
N SER A 140 -17.57 -5.66 11.50
CA SER A 140 -17.90 -4.65 12.51
C SER A 140 -16.71 -4.05 13.26
N ARG A 141 -15.50 -4.58 13.08
CA ARG A 141 -14.33 -4.22 13.91
C ARG A 141 -13.85 -2.78 13.72
N TRP A 142 -13.97 -2.22 12.50
CA TRP A 142 -13.50 -0.89 12.17
C TRP A 142 -14.62 0.03 11.66
N ALA A 143 -15.87 -0.41 11.80
CA ALA A 143 -17.02 0.32 11.28
C ALA A 143 -17.20 1.71 11.90
N ASP A 144 -16.78 1.90 13.14
CA ASP A 144 -16.96 3.16 13.86
C ASP A 144 -16.12 4.31 13.28
N SER A 145 -15.01 4.00 12.60
CA SER A 145 -14.17 5.01 11.95
C SER A 145 -14.62 5.38 10.52
N LEU A 146 -15.46 4.56 9.88
CA LEU A 146 -15.88 4.76 8.49
C LEU A 146 -16.62 6.09 8.27
N PRO A 147 -17.62 6.47 9.09
CA PRO A 147 -18.37 7.72 8.85
C PRO A 147 -17.47 8.95 8.87
N VAL A 148 -16.43 8.95 9.70
CA VAL A 148 -15.49 10.07 9.81
C VAL A 148 -14.59 10.15 8.58
N LEU A 149 -14.15 9.01 8.06
CA LEU A 149 -13.37 8.94 6.81
C LEU A 149 -14.22 9.34 5.61
N GLU A 150 -15.45 8.84 5.51
CA GLU A 150 -16.37 9.16 4.43
C GLU A 150 -16.71 10.66 4.39
N ASP A 151 -16.89 11.30 5.55
CA ASP A 151 -17.10 12.76 5.63
C ASP A 151 -15.92 13.52 5.03
N ILE A 152 -14.68 13.13 5.34
CA ILE A 152 -13.48 13.76 4.77
C ILE A 152 -13.39 13.52 3.26
N PHE A 153 -13.69 12.31 2.79
CA PHE A 153 -13.66 12.01 1.36
C PHE A 153 -14.68 12.84 0.56
N THR A 154 -15.85 13.15 1.12
CA THR A 154 -16.82 14.03 0.46
C THR A 154 -16.31 15.46 0.29
N ARG A 155 -15.34 15.89 1.11
CA ARG A 155 -14.77 17.24 1.12
C ARG A 155 -13.34 17.30 0.56
N LEU A 156 -12.81 16.18 0.08
CA LEU A 156 -11.40 16.08 -0.31
C LEU A 156 -11.06 17.04 -1.46
N ASP A 157 -11.93 17.18 -2.45
CA ASP A 157 -11.72 18.11 -3.58
C ASP A 157 -11.67 19.56 -3.07
N GLU A 158 -12.58 19.95 -2.17
CA GLU A 158 -12.59 21.27 -1.55
C GLU A 158 -11.32 21.53 -0.72
N ILE A 159 -10.89 20.54 0.06
CA ILE A 159 -9.65 20.62 0.84
C ILE A 159 -8.45 20.82 -0.09
N TRP A 160 -8.43 20.11 -1.20
CA TRP A 160 -7.35 20.18 -2.19
C TRP A 160 -7.34 21.50 -2.96
N GLU A 161 -8.50 22.01 -3.34
CA GLU A 161 -8.63 23.33 -3.97
C GLU A 161 -8.20 24.47 -3.04
N ALA A 162 -8.49 24.35 -1.76
CA ALA A 162 -8.09 25.30 -0.74
C ALA A 162 -6.60 25.25 -0.39
N ASN A 163 -5.87 24.24 -0.88
CA ASN A 163 -4.45 24.04 -0.60
C ASN A 163 -3.61 25.20 -1.14
N GLN A 164 -3.01 25.97 -0.25
CA GLN A 164 -2.13 27.08 -0.57
C GLN A 164 -0.71 26.54 -0.78
N LYS A 165 -0.30 26.36 -2.00
CA LYS A 165 0.97 25.73 -2.44
C LYS A 165 2.29 26.30 -1.85
N ASN A 166 2.23 27.17 -0.86
CA ASN A 166 3.38 27.84 -0.23
C ASN A 166 3.30 27.83 1.30
N ALA A 167 2.94 26.70 1.88
CA ALA A 167 2.90 26.58 3.33
C ALA A 167 4.29 26.74 3.97
N ALA A 168 4.30 27.20 5.20
CA ALA A 168 5.45 27.06 6.05
C ALA A 168 5.78 25.56 6.25
N PRO A 169 7.06 25.19 6.40
CA PRO A 169 7.44 23.82 6.67
C PRO A 169 6.71 23.26 7.89
N LEU A 170 6.21 22.04 7.79
CA LEU A 170 5.57 21.36 8.90
C LEU A 170 6.58 21.05 10.01
N ASP A 171 6.28 21.43 11.26
CA ASP A 171 6.99 20.89 12.40
C ASP A 171 6.56 19.43 12.61
N ILE A 172 7.31 18.52 11.99
CA ILE A 172 7.03 17.09 12.01
C ILE A 172 6.95 16.56 13.45
N SER A 173 7.84 17.01 14.33
CA SER A 173 7.89 16.53 15.71
C SER A 173 6.70 17.00 16.55
N ALA A 174 6.28 18.25 16.38
CA ALA A 174 5.10 18.79 17.06
C ALA A 174 3.83 18.13 16.50
N PHE A 175 3.69 18.03 15.20
CA PHE A 175 2.52 17.44 14.57
C PHE A 175 2.38 15.94 14.87
N ALA A 176 3.49 15.19 14.91
CA ALA A 176 3.49 13.78 15.29
C ALA A 176 2.91 13.54 16.70
N ARG A 177 3.11 14.49 17.62
CA ARG A 177 2.50 14.39 18.95
C ARG A 177 0.99 14.51 18.93
N THR A 178 0.43 15.30 18.02
CA THR A 178 -1.03 15.36 17.78
C THR A 178 -1.57 14.02 17.28
N MET A 179 -0.79 13.32 16.43
CA MET A 179 -1.15 12.00 15.91
C MET A 179 -1.13 10.89 16.97
N LEU A 180 -0.60 11.13 18.16
CA LEU A 180 -0.60 10.17 19.27
C LEU A 180 -1.89 10.19 20.09
N GLY A 181 -2.85 11.04 19.78
CA GLY A 181 -4.18 11.05 20.37
C GLY A 181 -4.95 9.77 20.09
N ASP A 182 -5.99 9.53 20.86
CA ASP A 182 -6.84 8.33 20.73
C ASP A 182 -8.17 8.64 20.02
N GLU A 183 -8.48 9.92 19.80
CA GLU A 183 -9.71 10.37 19.15
C GLU A 183 -9.45 10.67 17.68
N PHE A 184 -10.30 10.13 16.79
CA PHE A 184 -10.13 10.28 15.33
C PHE A 184 -10.40 11.70 14.84
N GLU A 185 -11.48 12.32 15.30
CA GLU A 185 -11.93 13.63 14.81
C GLU A 185 -10.87 14.73 14.98
N PRO A 186 -10.23 14.90 16.16
CA PRO A 186 -9.18 15.89 16.32
C PRO A 186 -7.95 15.64 15.43
N ILE A 187 -7.60 14.37 15.22
CA ILE A 187 -6.48 14.00 14.37
C ILE A 187 -6.78 14.36 12.91
N LEU A 188 -7.96 14.00 12.43
CA LEU A 188 -8.38 14.27 11.05
C LEU A 188 -8.54 15.77 10.80
N ALA A 189 -9.12 16.51 11.76
CA ALA A 189 -9.21 17.96 11.67
C ALA A 189 -7.83 18.65 11.63
N ALA A 190 -6.86 18.10 12.37
CA ALA A 190 -5.49 18.59 12.33
C ALA A 190 -4.82 18.32 10.96
N ILE A 191 -5.04 17.14 10.37
CA ILE A 191 -4.56 16.79 9.03
C ILE A 191 -5.20 17.73 7.98
N GLU A 192 -6.51 17.89 8.01
CA GLU A 192 -7.24 18.78 7.10
C GLU A 192 -6.71 20.23 7.19
N THR A 193 -6.50 20.70 8.41
CA THR A 193 -5.97 22.06 8.65
C THR A 193 -4.61 22.24 7.97
N GLN A 194 -3.72 21.27 8.08
CA GLN A 194 -2.40 21.34 7.46
C GLN A 194 -2.48 21.24 5.93
N LEU A 195 -3.35 20.39 5.39
CA LEU A 195 -3.56 20.29 3.94
C LEU A 195 -4.10 21.60 3.36
N ARG A 196 -5.09 22.21 4.00
CA ARG A 196 -5.62 23.53 3.59
C ARG A 196 -4.57 24.65 3.69
N ALA A 197 -3.68 24.56 4.67
CA ALA A 197 -2.57 25.49 4.81
C ALA A 197 -1.47 25.28 3.75
N GLY A 198 -1.53 24.24 2.94
CA GLY A 198 -0.61 23.99 1.83
C GLY A 198 0.59 23.10 2.19
N VAL A 199 0.51 22.38 3.32
CA VAL A 199 1.51 21.37 3.66
C VAL A 199 1.46 20.23 2.64
N GLU A 200 2.62 19.82 2.17
CA GLU A 200 2.71 18.69 1.24
C GLU A 200 2.31 17.37 1.91
N PRO A 201 1.50 16.53 1.26
CA PRO A 201 1.08 15.23 1.81
C PRO A 201 2.25 14.36 2.28
N VAL A 202 3.39 14.44 1.61
CA VAL A 202 4.60 13.69 2.00
C VAL A 202 5.12 14.07 3.38
N ASP A 203 4.99 15.33 3.79
CA ASP A 203 5.42 15.79 5.11
C ASP A 203 4.45 15.33 6.19
N LEU A 204 3.16 15.25 5.89
CA LEU A 204 2.17 14.61 6.77
C LEU A 204 2.47 13.11 6.94
N CYS A 205 2.77 12.40 5.84
CA CYS A 205 3.19 11.00 5.91
C CYS A 205 4.45 10.80 6.77
N ARG A 206 5.43 11.69 6.67
CA ARG A 206 6.63 11.68 7.53
C ARG A 206 6.27 11.86 9.01
N ALA A 207 5.36 12.78 9.31
CA ALA A 207 4.89 13.00 10.69
C ALA A 207 4.13 11.78 11.23
N MET A 208 3.28 11.14 10.40
CA MET A 208 2.58 9.91 10.76
C MET A 208 3.55 8.75 11.02
N THR A 209 4.57 8.59 10.17
CA THR A 209 5.62 7.59 10.37
C THR A 209 6.38 7.83 11.68
N TYR A 210 6.72 9.07 11.96
CA TYR A 210 7.39 9.44 13.21
C TYR A 210 6.48 9.21 14.43
N ALA A 211 5.19 9.51 14.35
CA ALA A 211 4.21 9.20 15.40
C ALA A 211 4.13 7.69 15.66
N GLY A 212 4.09 6.87 14.60
CA GLY A 212 4.13 5.41 14.70
C GLY A 212 5.40 4.92 15.41
N ALA A 213 6.56 5.46 15.08
CA ALA A 213 7.81 5.15 15.76
C ALA A 213 7.77 5.55 17.26
N LEU A 214 7.26 6.74 17.58
CA LEU A 214 7.09 7.18 18.96
C LEU A 214 6.13 6.28 19.76
N ARG A 215 5.03 5.83 19.14
CA ARG A 215 4.10 4.88 19.76
C ARG A 215 4.79 3.55 20.03
N THR A 216 5.55 3.03 19.09
CA THR A 216 6.32 1.78 19.24
C THR A 216 7.32 1.87 20.39
N VAL A 217 8.07 2.98 20.51
CA VAL A 217 9.02 3.18 21.63
C VAL A 217 8.34 3.21 22.99
N ARG A 218 7.09 3.69 23.05
CA ARG A 218 6.29 3.73 24.29
C ARG A 218 5.54 2.43 24.56
N PHE A 219 5.51 1.51 23.60
CA PHE A 219 4.82 0.24 23.75
C PHE A 219 5.47 -0.60 24.84
N HIS A 220 4.65 -1.06 25.76
CA HIS A 220 5.10 -1.97 26.81
C HIS A 220 4.58 -3.37 26.51
N LEU A 221 5.47 -4.37 26.50
CA LEU A 221 5.14 -5.77 26.16
C LEU A 221 4.03 -6.41 27.03
N LYS A 222 3.65 -5.77 28.14
CA LYS A 222 2.54 -6.20 29.00
C LYS A 222 1.21 -5.52 28.65
N ASN A 223 1.19 -4.57 27.72
CA ASN A 223 -0.03 -3.99 27.19
C ASN A 223 -0.59 -4.95 26.13
N GLU A 224 -1.31 -5.94 26.57
CA GLU A 224 -2.19 -6.72 25.71
C GLU A 224 -3.47 -5.88 25.56
N GLY A 225 -3.42 -4.95 24.60
CA GLY A 225 -4.50 -4.01 24.34
C GLY A 225 -5.64 -4.58 23.55
#